data_748df1954d567bd166b9618594c7eb97
#
_entry.id   748df1954d567bd166b9618594c7eb97
#
_cell.length_a   1.000
_cell.length_b   1.000
_cell.length_c   1.000
_cell.angle_alpha   90.00
_cell.angle_beta   90.00
_cell.angle_gamma   90.00
#
_symmetry.space_group_name_H-M   'P 1'
#
loop_
_entity.id
_entity.type
_entity.pdbx_description
1 polymer ?
#
loop_
_entity_poly.entity_id
_entity_poly.type
_entity_poly.pdbx_seq_one_letter_code
_entity_poly.pdbx_strand_id
1 'polypeptide(L)'
;GSRGLGDVYKRQINYNPETVSTDYDMCDRLYFDELTFERVMDILELENPHGVIVSTGGQIPNNLALRLDAQNVNILGTSAKSIDNAEDRDKFSAMLDRIGVDQPEWSALTSMEDIHAFIDKVGFPVLVRPSYVLSGAAMNVCSNQEELERFLKLAANVSKKHPVVVSQFIEHAKEVEMDAVAQNGEIVAYAISEHIEYAGVHSGDATIQFPPQKLYVETVRRIKRISRQIAKELNISGPVSYTHLRPHET
;
A
#
# COMPACT_ATOMS: atom_id res chain seq x y z
N GLY A 1 13.21 -11.63 -1.46
CA GLY A 1 13.38 -13.07 -1.42
C GLY A 1 13.97 -13.56 -0.10
N SER A 2 13.68 -14.81 0.22
CA SER A 2 14.09 -15.48 1.47
C SER A 2 15.57 -15.84 1.58
N ARG A 3 16.37 -15.61 0.53
CA ARG A 3 17.80 -15.99 0.47
C ARG A 3 18.69 -15.40 1.58
N GLY A 4 18.29 -14.31 2.20
CA GLY A 4 19.10 -13.63 3.23
C GLY A 4 18.90 -14.08 4.67
N LEU A 5 18.06 -15.11 4.92
CA LEU A 5 17.70 -15.52 6.27
C LEU A 5 18.65 -16.53 6.94
N GLY A 6 19.84 -16.78 6.35
CA GLY A 6 20.88 -17.60 6.98
C GLY A 6 20.41 -19.01 7.34
N ASP A 7 20.64 -19.43 8.56
CA ASP A 7 20.39 -20.81 9.06
C ASP A 7 18.91 -21.10 9.40
N VAL A 8 17.98 -20.22 9.01
CA VAL A 8 16.55 -20.41 9.26
C VAL A 8 15.94 -21.33 8.21
N TYR A 9 15.24 -22.39 8.65
CA TYR A 9 14.51 -23.27 7.76
C TYR A 9 13.30 -22.56 7.15
N LYS A 10 13.28 -22.41 5.82
CA LYS A 10 12.31 -21.61 5.07
C LYS A 10 11.30 -22.49 4.36
N ARG A 11 10.02 -22.23 4.64
CA ARG A 11 8.88 -22.82 3.94
C ARG A 11 8.17 -21.73 3.15
N GLN A 12 7.81 -22.01 1.93
CA GLN A 12 7.13 -21.06 1.07
C GLN A 12 5.81 -21.64 0.57
N ILE A 13 4.76 -20.82 0.59
CA ILE A 13 3.49 -21.11 -0.07
C ILE A 13 3.38 -20.15 -1.25
N ASN A 14 3.18 -20.65 -2.45
CA ASN A 14 3.05 -19.85 -3.65
C ASN A 14 2.24 -20.62 -4.71
N TYR A 15 1.33 -19.96 -5.38
CA TYR A 15 0.51 -20.57 -6.44
C TYR A 15 1.11 -20.38 -7.85
N ASN A 16 2.11 -19.52 -8.01
CA ASN A 16 2.72 -19.22 -9.32
C ASN A 16 4.01 -20.01 -9.52
N PRO A 17 4.04 -21.01 -10.40
CA PRO A 17 5.24 -21.81 -10.65
C PRO A 17 6.29 -21.09 -11.51
N GLU A 18 5.93 -19.99 -12.17
CA GLU A 18 6.81 -19.31 -13.15
C GLU A 18 7.60 -18.14 -12.53
N THR A 19 7.47 -17.90 -11.24
CA THR A 19 8.23 -16.85 -10.57
C THR A 19 9.56 -17.37 -10.04
N VAL A 20 10.62 -16.55 -10.13
CA VAL A 20 11.96 -16.85 -9.60
C VAL A 20 11.93 -17.25 -8.12
N SER A 21 10.96 -16.74 -7.34
CA SER A 21 10.79 -17.07 -5.93
C SER A 21 10.40 -18.53 -5.69
N THR A 22 9.94 -19.26 -6.70
CA THR A 22 9.61 -20.70 -6.64
C THR A 22 10.69 -21.61 -7.22
N ASP A 23 11.86 -21.06 -7.57
CA ASP A 23 12.99 -21.87 -8.00
C ASP A 23 13.46 -22.82 -6.88
N TYR A 24 13.99 -23.96 -7.27
CA TYR A 24 14.31 -25.08 -6.37
C TYR A 24 15.26 -24.72 -5.21
N ASP A 25 16.07 -23.68 -5.37
CA ASP A 25 17.08 -23.27 -4.40
C ASP A 25 16.64 -22.08 -3.51
N MET A 26 15.38 -21.62 -3.64
CA MET A 26 14.89 -20.42 -2.95
C MET A 26 14.36 -20.67 -1.54
N CYS A 27 13.92 -21.89 -1.25
CA CYS A 27 13.44 -22.29 0.06
C CYS A 27 13.70 -23.77 0.31
N ASP A 28 13.59 -24.20 1.57
CA ASP A 28 13.82 -25.59 1.98
C ASP A 28 12.61 -26.48 1.68
N ARG A 29 11.41 -25.91 1.66
CA ARG A 29 10.16 -26.59 1.29
C ARG A 29 9.20 -25.62 0.62
N LEU A 30 8.68 -26.03 -0.54
CA LEU A 30 7.75 -25.27 -1.35
C LEU A 30 6.40 -25.99 -1.41
N TYR A 31 5.33 -25.24 -1.13
CA TYR A 31 3.94 -25.64 -1.31
C TYR A 31 3.37 -24.86 -2.49
N PHE A 32 3.05 -25.54 -3.57
CA PHE A 32 2.27 -24.97 -4.66
C PHE A 32 0.78 -25.09 -4.33
N ASP A 33 0.23 -24.04 -3.78
CA ASP A 33 -1.18 -24.02 -3.38
C ASP A 33 -1.72 -22.60 -3.38
N GLU A 34 -3.05 -22.46 -3.35
CA GLU A 34 -3.69 -21.17 -3.22
C GLU A 34 -3.42 -20.54 -1.84
N LEU A 35 -3.25 -19.21 -1.84
CA LEU A 35 -3.07 -18.42 -0.62
C LEU A 35 -4.42 -18.11 0.05
N THR A 36 -5.26 -19.14 0.26
CA THR A 36 -6.47 -19.03 1.08
C THR A 36 -6.11 -19.14 2.56
N PHE A 37 -6.95 -18.55 3.41
CA PHE A 37 -6.71 -18.60 4.86
C PHE A 37 -6.69 -20.05 5.37
N GLU A 38 -7.64 -20.84 4.92
CA GLU A 38 -7.82 -22.24 5.34
C GLU A 38 -6.59 -23.07 4.96
N ARG A 39 -6.12 -22.92 3.72
CA ARG A 39 -4.94 -23.64 3.24
C ARG A 39 -3.66 -23.22 3.97
N VAL A 40 -3.51 -21.93 4.24
CA VAL A 40 -2.36 -21.43 5.02
C VAL A 40 -2.40 -22.00 6.42
N MET A 41 -3.57 -22.05 7.08
CA MET A 41 -3.71 -22.65 8.42
C MET A 41 -3.38 -24.15 8.43
N ASP A 42 -3.84 -24.92 7.45
CA ASP A 42 -3.50 -26.35 7.31
C ASP A 42 -1.98 -26.56 7.25
N ILE A 43 -1.29 -25.75 6.47
CA ILE A 43 0.18 -25.82 6.32
C ILE A 43 0.88 -25.38 7.59
N LEU A 44 0.38 -24.35 8.28
CA LEU A 44 0.94 -23.91 9.55
C LEU A 44 0.80 -24.96 10.64
N GLU A 45 -0.34 -25.66 10.71
CA GLU A 45 -0.54 -26.76 11.64
C GLU A 45 0.41 -27.94 11.35
N LEU A 46 0.57 -28.29 10.07
CA LEU A 46 1.47 -29.36 9.63
C LEU A 46 2.95 -29.05 9.92
N GLU A 47 3.38 -27.82 9.65
CA GLU A 47 4.78 -27.42 9.68
C GLU A 47 5.22 -26.84 11.02
N ASN A 48 4.29 -26.37 11.84
CA ASN A 48 4.52 -25.71 13.13
C ASN A 48 5.71 -24.73 13.10
N PRO A 49 5.70 -23.71 12.22
CA PRO A 49 6.81 -22.78 12.08
C PRO A 49 6.88 -21.82 13.28
N HIS A 50 8.04 -21.19 13.48
CA HIS A 50 8.21 -20.13 14.48
C HIS A 50 7.30 -18.91 14.21
N GLY A 51 7.02 -18.60 12.95
CA GLY A 51 6.15 -17.52 12.55
C GLY A 51 6.05 -17.40 11.03
N VAL A 52 5.26 -16.43 10.58
CA VAL A 52 4.91 -16.21 9.17
C VAL A 52 5.33 -14.82 8.73
N ILE A 53 5.97 -14.72 7.57
CA ILE A 53 6.26 -13.47 6.88
C ILE A 53 5.19 -13.28 5.80
N VAL A 54 4.39 -12.22 5.90
CA VAL A 54 3.32 -11.89 4.94
C VAL A 54 3.72 -10.77 3.98
N SER A 55 4.73 -9.99 4.29
CA SER A 55 5.14 -8.78 3.56
C SER A 55 5.93 -9.04 2.26
N THR A 56 6.18 -10.28 1.87
CA THR A 56 7.01 -10.62 0.70
C THR A 56 6.22 -11.11 -0.52
N GLY A 57 4.91 -11.23 -0.43
CA GLY A 57 4.05 -11.81 -1.46
C GLY A 57 3.02 -10.84 -2.06
N GLY A 58 3.17 -9.54 -1.85
CA GLY A 58 2.20 -8.53 -2.32
C GLY A 58 0.90 -8.52 -1.51
N GLN A 59 -0.20 -8.15 -2.16
CA GLN A 59 -1.47 -7.87 -1.50
C GLN A 59 -2.14 -9.10 -0.86
N ILE A 60 -2.05 -10.25 -1.51
CA ILE A 60 -2.77 -11.46 -1.05
C ILE A 60 -2.35 -11.89 0.35
N PRO A 61 -1.04 -12.10 0.65
CA PRO A 61 -0.63 -12.44 2.00
C PRO A 61 -0.86 -11.30 3.01
N ASN A 62 -0.74 -10.02 2.62
CA ASN A 62 -1.06 -8.90 3.50
C ASN A 62 -2.52 -8.95 3.96
N ASN A 63 -3.46 -9.27 3.07
CA ASN A 63 -4.88 -9.41 3.40
C ASN A 63 -5.18 -10.53 4.40
N LEU A 64 -4.29 -11.50 4.55
CA LEU A 64 -4.44 -12.59 5.52
C LEU A 64 -3.93 -12.20 6.91
N ALA A 65 -3.14 -11.15 7.05
CA ALA A 65 -2.42 -10.81 8.27
C ALA A 65 -3.32 -10.73 9.51
N LEU A 66 -4.42 -9.96 9.45
CA LEU A 66 -5.37 -9.84 10.57
C LEU A 66 -6.06 -11.15 10.93
N ARG A 67 -6.41 -11.97 9.92
CA ARG A 67 -7.07 -13.26 10.16
C ARG A 67 -6.11 -14.26 10.82
N LEU A 68 -4.85 -14.27 10.40
CA LEU A 68 -3.79 -15.10 10.99
C LEU A 68 -3.48 -14.65 12.43
N ASP A 69 -3.36 -13.35 12.66
CA ASP A 69 -3.13 -12.77 13.99
C ASP A 69 -4.27 -13.12 14.96
N ALA A 70 -5.52 -13.08 14.50
CA ALA A 70 -6.70 -13.47 15.28
C ALA A 70 -6.70 -14.96 15.69
N GLN A 71 -5.92 -15.81 15.03
CA GLN A 71 -5.67 -17.21 15.39
C GLN A 71 -4.37 -17.41 16.19
N ASN A 72 -3.79 -16.32 16.71
CA ASN A 72 -2.52 -16.31 17.44
C ASN A 72 -1.32 -16.82 16.62
N VAL A 73 -1.37 -16.70 15.30
CA VAL A 73 -0.22 -16.97 14.45
C VAL A 73 0.80 -15.85 14.62
N ASN A 74 2.05 -16.18 14.90
CA ASN A 74 3.12 -15.22 15.07
C ASN A 74 3.49 -14.58 13.72
N ILE A 75 3.07 -13.33 13.49
CA ILE A 75 3.45 -12.56 12.29
C ILE A 75 4.83 -11.96 12.51
N LEU A 76 5.77 -12.32 11.62
CA LEU A 76 7.15 -11.83 11.65
C LEU A 76 7.27 -10.55 10.82
N GLY A 77 7.97 -9.57 11.36
CA GLY A 77 8.13 -8.25 10.74
C GLY A 77 7.12 -7.24 11.23
N THR A 78 6.51 -6.50 10.33
CA THR A 78 5.47 -5.51 10.65
C THR A 78 4.22 -6.20 11.19
N SER A 79 3.64 -5.68 12.27
CA SER A 79 2.45 -6.28 12.91
C SER A 79 1.23 -6.28 11.98
N ALA A 80 0.35 -7.26 12.16
CA ALA A 80 -0.89 -7.36 11.38
C ALA A 80 -1.74 -6.08 11.46
N LYS A 81 -1.82 -5.45 12.63
CA LYS A 81 -2.52 -4.17 12.83
C LYS A 81 -1.88 -3.03 12.04
N SER A 82 -0.56 -2.97 11.98
CA SER A 82 0.15 -1.93 11.22
C SER A 82 0.03 -2.14 9.72
N ILE A 83 0.01 -3.40 9.27
CA ILE A 83 -0.28 -3.74 7.88
C ILE A 83 -1.68 -3.29 7.50
N ASP A 84 -2.69 -3.60 8.31
CA ASP A 84 -4.07 -3.17 8.09
C ASP A 84 -4.21 -1.64 8.07
N ASN A 85 -3.55 -0.94 8.98
CA ASN A 85 -3.55 0.53 8.98
C ASN A 85 -2.87 1.14 7.74
N ALA A 86 -1.90 0.46 7.16
CA ALA A 86 -1.23 0.93 5.94
C ALA A 86 -2.05 0.61 4.67
N GLU A 87 -2.77 -0.51 4.67
CA GLU A 87 -3.54 -0.98 3.51
C GLU A 87 -4.93 -0.35 3.41
N ASP A 88 -5.54 0.02 4.54
CA ASP A 88 -6.82 0.72 4.59
C ASP A 88 -6.60 2.23 4.41
N ARG A 89 -7.10 2.75 3.29
CA ARG A 89 -6.88 4.15 2.90
C ARG A 89 -7.46 5.16 3.87
N ASP A 90 -8.60 4.85 4.47
CA ASP A 90 -9.23 5.69 5.47
C ASP A 90 -8.35 5.76 6.73
N LYS A 91 -7.95 4.61 7.26
CA LYS A 91 -7.06 4.52 8.42
C LYS A 91 -5.70 5.18 8.16
N PHE A 92 -5.13 4.96 6.97
CA PHE A 92 -3.85 5.54 6.58
C PHE A 92 -3.94 7.06 6.48
N SER A 93 -4.97 7.60 5.82
CA SER A 93 -5.16 9.05 5.71
C SER A 93 -5.43 9.70 7.06
N ALA A 94 -6.27 9.08 7.91
CA ALA A 94 -6.49 9.55 9.29
C ALA A 94 -5.20 9.53 10.13
N MET A 95 -4.33 8.55 9.90
CA MET A 95 -3.01 8.50 10.54
C MET A 95 -2.12 9.64 10.06
N LEU A 96 -2.08 9.94 8.75
CA LEU A 96 -1.29 11.04 8.19
C LEU A 96 -1.73 12.39 8.79
N ASP A 97 -3.04 12.64 8.91
CA ASP A 97 -3.58 13.84 9.55
C ASP A 97 -3.13 13.94 11.00
N ARG A 98 -3.21 12.84 11.76
CA ARG A 98 -2.79 12.80 13.17
C ARG A 98 -1.30 13.10 13.37
N ILE A 99 -0.43 12.66 12.47
CA ILE A 99 1.01 12.93 12.55
C ILE A 99 1.44 14.21 11.85
N GLY A 100 0.47 14.98 11.31
CA GLY A 100 0.72 16.27 10.67
C GLY A 100 1.47 16.18 9.34
N VAL A 101 1.21 15.12 8.57
CA VAL A 101 1.72 14.96 7.21
C VAL A 101 0.68 15.47 6.22
N ASP A 102 1.06 16.47 5.43
CA ASP A 102 0.18 17.01 4.40
C ASP A 102 -0.18 15.95 3.37
N GLN A 103 -1.44 15.90 3.02
CA GLN A 103 -2.00 15.06 1.96
C GLN A 103 -3.07 15.84 1.20
N PRO A 104 -3.48 15.39 -0.01
CA PRO A 104 -4.63 15.96 -0.68
C PRO A 104 -5.87 15.89 0.23
N GLU A 105 -6.72 16.92 0.17
CA GLU A 105 -8.00 16.88 0.90
C GLU A 105 -8.76 15.59 0.55
N TRP A 106 -9.27 14.93 1.56
CA TRP A 106 -9.92 13.63 1.43
C TRP A 106 -11.10 13.49 2.39
N SER A 107 -12.01 12.57 2.07
CA SER A 107 -13.09 12.18 2.98
C SER A 107 -13.54 10.75 2.68
N ALA A 108 -13.85 9.99 3.74
CA ALA A 108 -14.53 8.70 3.63
C ALA A 108 -16.03 8.96 3.70
N LEU A 109 -16.75 8.69 2.61
CA LEU A 109 -18.11 9.15 2.39
C LEU A 109 -19.05 7.96 2.25
N THR A 110 -20.21 8.08 2.91
CA THR A 110 -21.27 7.07 2.89
C THR A 110 -22.58 7.60 2.33
N SER A 111 -22.74 8.92 2.25
CA SER A 111 -23.94 9.57 1.72
C SER A 111 -23.64 10.47 0.52
N MET A 112 -24.63 10.70 -0.34
CA MET A 112 -24.49 11.60 -1.50
C MET A 112 -24.41 13.07 -1.05
N GLU A 113 -25.08 13.42 0.04
CA GLU A 113 -25.05 14.77 0.61
C GLU A 113 -23.65 15.14 1.07
N ASP A 114 -22.95 14.23 1.76
CA ASP A 114 -21.57 14.45 2.19
C ASP A 114 -20.60 14.56 1.01
N ILE A 115 -20.84 13.79 -0.06
CA ILE A 115 -20.05 13.87 -1.29
C ILE A 115 -20.20 15.24 -1.94
N HIS A 116 -21.42 15.76 -2.06
CA HIS A 116 -21.66 17.08 -2.63
C HIS A 116 -20.99 18.17 -1.79
N ALA A 117 -21.12 18.12 -0.46
CA ALA A 117 -20.48 19.07 0.44
C ALA A 117 -18.94 19.03 0.31
N PHE A 118 -18.36 17.84 0.12
CA PHE A 118 -16.93 17.71 -0.12
C PHE A 118 -16.52 18.34 -1.46
N ILE A 119 -17.29 18.08 -2.54
CA ILE A 119 -17.01 18.67 -3.86
C ILE A 119 -17.14 20.19 -3.85
N ASP A 120 -18.13 20.73 -3.15
CA ASP A 120 -18.29 22.19 -3.01
C ASP A 120 -17.06 22.82 -2.33
N LYS A 121 -16.39 22.08 -1.44
CA LYS A 121 -15.17 22.52 -0.76
C LYS A 121 -13.92 22.43 -1.66
N VAL A 122 -13.72 21.33 -2.37
CA VAL A 122 -12.44 21.05 -3.04
C VAL A 122 -12.46 21.27 -4.55
N GLY A 123 -13.65 21.26 -5.19
CA GLY A 123 -13.80 21.34 -6.63
C GLY A 123 -13.43 20.04 -7.35
N PHE A 124 -13.49 20.10 -8.67
CA PHE A 124 -13.00 19.04 -9.57
C PHE A 124 -11.60 19.36 -10.11
N PRO A 125 -10.81 18.36 -10.54
CA PRO A 125 -11.10 16.92 -10.52
C PRO A 125 -10.91 16.27 -9.15
N VAL A 126 -11.63 15.16 -8.92
CA VAL A 126 -11.49 14.33 -7.73
C VAL A 126 -11.18 12.88 -8.10
N LEU A 127 -10.44 12.21 -7.21
CA LEU A 127 -10.16 10.79 -7.31
C LEU A 127 -11.10 10.01 -6.38
N VAL A 128 -11.86 9.08 -6.95
CA VAL A 128 -12.76 8.19 -6.23
C VAL A 128 -12.14 6.80 -6.12
N ARG A 129 -12.10 6.26 -4.90
CA ARG A 129 -11.49 4.96 -4.59
C ARG A 129 -12.34 4.19 -3.59
N PRO A 130 -12.51 2.87 -3.71
CA PRO A 130 -12.99 2.07 -2.58
C PRO A 130 -11.96 2.12 -1.44
N SER A 131 -12.41 2.07 -0.19
CA SER A 131 -11.51 2.11 0.98
C SER A 131 -10.52 0.96 1.01
N TYR A 132 -10.94 -0.20 0.52
CA TYR A 132 -10.09 -1.39 0.43
C TYR A 132 -9.66 -1.66 -1.02
N VAL A 133 -8.39 -1.99 -1.23
CA VAL A 133 -7.85 -2.29 -2.56
C VAL A 133 -8.25 -3.69 -3.00
N LEU A 134 -9.15 -3.76 -3.96
CA LEU A 134 -9.48 -5.00 -4.69
C LEU A 134 -9.04 -4.89 -6.16
N SER A 135 -7.75 -4.62 -6.43
CA SER A 135 -7.20 -4.29 -7.75
C SER A 135 -7.61 -2.90 -8.31
N GLY A 136 -6.75 -2.26 -9.12
CA GLY A 136 -6.92 -0.89 -9.61
C GLY A 136 -8.16 -0.59 -10.47
N ALA A 137 -9.00 -1.59 -10.73
CA ALA A 137 -10.20 -1.50 -11.57
C ALA A 137 -11.33 -0.60 -11.01
N ALA A 138 -11.24 -0.19 -9.74
CA ALA A 138 -12.27 0.62 -9.09
C ALA A 138 -11.79 2.03 -8.70
N MET A 139 -10.63 2.49 -9.18
CA MET A 139 -10.17 3.87 -9.01
C MET A 139 -10.48 4.68 -10.27
N ASN A 140 -11.02 5.90 -10.10
CA ASN A 140 -11.21 6.80 -11.23
C ASN A 140 -11.08 8.26 -10.86
N VAL A 141 -10.54 9.03 -11.80
CA VAL A 141 -10.54 10.48 -11.74
C VAL A 141 -11.84 10.96 -12.38
N CYS A 142 -12.62 11.72 -11.63
CA CYS A 142 -13.87 12.32 -12.09
C CYS A 142 -13.65 13.82 -12.27
N SER A 143 -13.92 14.31 -13.48
CA SER A 143 -13.73 15.71 -13.88
C SER A 143 -15.01 16.55 -13.74
N ASN A 144 -16.14 15.90 -13.50
CA ASN A 144 -17.44 16.54 -13.35
C ASN A 144 -18.42 15.68 -12.54
N GLN A 145 -19.55 16.29 -12.20
CA GLN A 145 -20.59 15.66 -11.37
C GLN A 145 -21.18 14.38 -12.00
N GLU A 146 -21.39 14.36 -13.32
CA GLU A 146 -21.98 13.21 -14.02
C GLU A 146 -21.06 11.98 -13.96
N GLU A 147 -19.77 12.19 -14.18
CA GLU A 147 -18.76 11.14 -14.04
C GLU A 147 -18.71 10.60 -12.61
N LEU A 148 -18.74 11.51 -11.62
CA LEU A 148 -18.73 11.15 -10.21
C LEU A 148 -19.91 10.24 -9.85
N GLU A 149 -21.13 10.64 -10.20
CA GLU A 149 -22.35 9.87 -9.91
C GLU A 149 -22.35 8.49 -10.58
N ARG A 150 -21.89 8.43 -11.84
CA ARG A 150 -21.74 7.16 -12.56
C ARG A 150 -20.77 6.23 -11.83
N PHE A 151 -19.66 6.79 -11.36
CA PHE A 151 -18.60 6.03 -10.70
C PHE A 151 -18.99 5.55 -9.31
N LEU A 152 -19.67 6.38 -8.54
CA LEU A 152 -20.18 6.02 -7.22
C LEU A 152 -21.17 4.86 -7.29
N LYS A 153 -22.02 4.83 -8.33
CA LYS A 153 -22.93 3.70 -8.57
C LYS A 153 -22.16 2.39 -8.84
N LEU A 154 -21.03 2.47 -9.56
CA LEU A 154 -20.17 1.31 -9.81
C LEU A 154 -19.41 0.88 -8.55
N ALA A 155 -18.83 1.83 -7.83
CA ALA A 155 -18.09 1.57 -6.59
C ALA A 155 -18.97 0.98 -5.48
N ALA A 156 -20.21 1.45 -5.32
CA ALA A 156 -21.18 0.91 -4.37
C ALA A 156 -21.58 -0.54 -4.67
N ASN A 157 -21.55 -0.97 -5.93
CA ASN A 157 -21.79 -2.36 -6.31
C ASN A 157 -20.63 -3.29 -5.96
N VAL A 158 -19.39 -2.76 -5.94
CA VAL A 158 -18.16 -3.53 -5.66
C VAL A 158 -17.89 -3.62 -4.16
N SER A 159 -18.24 -2.60 -3.39
CA SER A 159 -17.95 -2.52 -1.96
C SER A 159 -19.17 -2.16 -1.12
N LYS A 160 -20.06 -3.13 -0.91
CA LYS A 160 -21.28 -2.96 -0.08
C LYS A 160 -21.01 -2.73 1.42
N LYS A 161 -19.80 -2.94 1.90
CA LYS A 161 -19.45 -2.92 3.34
C LYS A 161 -18.46 -1.84 3.74
N HIS A 162 -17.87 -1.14 2.80
CA HIS A 162 -16.83 -0.15 3.10
C HIS A 162 -17.15 1.20 2.46
N PRO A 163 -16.84 2.32 3.14
CA PRO A 163 -17.04 3.64 2.57
C PRO A 163 -16.21 3.82 1.29
N VAL A 164 -16.63 4.77 0.47
CA VAL A 164 -15.85 5.23 -0.68
C VAL A 164 -15.00 6.41 -0.22
N VAL A 165 -13.71 6.37 -0.51
CA VAL A 165 -12.81 7.50 -0.26
C VAL A 165 -12.77 8.38 -1.49
N VAL A 166 -13.13 9.64 -1.32
CA VAL A 166 -12.99 10.69 -2.32
C VAL A 166 -11.86 11.61 -1.91
N SER A 167 -10.96 11.92 -2.81
CA SER A 167 -9.85 12.83 -2.55
C SER A 167 -9.67 13.82 -3.70
N GLN A 168 -9.17 15.01 -3.39
CA GLN A 168 -8.76 15.97 -4.40
C GLN A 168 -7.69 15.34 -5.29
N PHE A 169 -7.85 15.48 -6.61
CA PHE A 169 -6.84 15.05 -7.57
C PHE A 169 -5.93 16.23 -7.93
N ILE A 170 -4.62 16.06 -7.72
CA ILE A 170 -3.62 17.10 -8.01
C ILE A 170 -3.11 16.87 -9.43
N GLU A 171 -3.60 17.68 -10.37
CA GLU A 171 -3.16 17.60 -11.76
C GLU A 171 -1.69 18.01 -11.94
N HIS A 172 -1.04 17.39 -12.90
CA HIS A 172 0.37 17.68 -13.26
C HIS A 172 1.38 17.56 -12.09
N ALA A 173 1.01 16.89 -11.02
CA ALA A 173 1.97 16.61 -9.95
C ALA A 173 3.08 15.66 -10.43
N LYS A 174 4.28 15.84 -9.92
CA LYS A 174 5.36 14.87 -10.06
C LYS A 174 5.24 13.80 -8.97
N GLU A 175 5.48 12.58 -9.35
CA GLU A 175 5.48 11.43 -8.47
C GLU A 175 6.92 11.03 -8.13
N VAL A 176 7.16 10.86 -6.84
CA VAL A 176 8.46 10.47 -6.31
C VAL A 176 8.25 9.30 -5.37
N GLU A 177 9.00 8.25 -5.56
CA GLU A 177 8.93 7.06 -4.71
C GLU A 177 10.14 6.98 -3.78
N MET A 178 9.91 6.49 -2.58
CA MET A 178 10.96 6.11 -1.65
C MET A 178 10.74 4.66 -1.23
N ASP A 179 11.59 3.78 -1.73
CA ASP A 179 11.67 2.40 -1.27
C ASP A 179 12.68 2.31 -0.13
N ALA A 180 12.30 1.64 0.94
CA ALA A 180 13.13 1.55 2.13
C ALA A 180 13.01 0.19 2.81
N VAL A 181 13.96 -0.07 3.69
CA VAL A 181 13.89 -1.15 4.67
C VAL A 181 13.93 -0.50 6.04
N ALA A 182 13.00 -0.88 6.90
CA ALA A 182 12.92 -0.39 8.27
C ALA A 182 13.04 -1.54 9.28
N GLN A 183 13.46 -1.21 10.47
CA GLN A 183 13.50 -2.10 11.63
C GLN A 183 12.97 -1.36 12.85
N ASN A 184 11.91 -1.88 13.47
CA ASN A 184 11.28 -1.28 14.66
C ASN A 184 10.94 0.22 14.46
N GLY A 185 10.42 0.56 13.28
CA GLY A 185 10.07 1.93 12.91
C GLY A 185 11.24 2.82 12.48
N GLU A 186 12.46 2.31 12.45
CA GLU A 186 13.64 3.04 12.02
C GLU A 186 14.06 2.64 10.60
N ILE A 187 14.18 3.61 9.68
CA ILE A 187 14.65 3.35 8.32
C ILE A 187 16.15 3.09 8.34
N VAL A 188 16.56 1.88 7.96
CA VAL A 188 17.96 1.45 7.94
C VAL A 188 18.62 1.59 6.57
N ALA A 189 17.84 1.48 5.50
CA ALA A 189 18.28 1.71 4.12
C ALA A 189 17.14 2.27 3.28
N TYR A 190 17.44 3.06 2.27
CA TYR A 190 16.44 3.61 1.36
C TYR A 190 17.03 3.93 -0.02
N ALA A 191 16.14 3.98 -1.02
CA ALA A 191 16.36 4.55 -2.34
C ALA A 191 15.24 5.55 -2.64
N ILE A 192 15.56 6.63 -3.34
CA ILE A 192 14.56 7.59 -3.83
C ILE A 192 14.65 7.59 -5.33
N SER A 193 13.51 7.46 -5.99
CA SER A 193 13.35 7.52 -7.43
C SER A 193 12.29 8.54 -7.84
N GLU A 194 12.33 9.03 -9.06
CA GLU A 194 11.33 9.93 -9.61
C GLU A 194 10.71 9.34 -10.87
N HIS A 195 9.40 9.57 -11.06
CA HIS A 195 8.72 9.24 -12.30
C HIS A 195 8.99 10.31 -13.37
N ILE A 196 9.23 9.87 -14.58
CA ILE A 196 9.38 10.78 -15.73
C ILE A 196 8.03 11.40 -16.08
N GLU A 197 6.97 10.60 -16.02
CA GLU A 197 5.59 10.99 -16.25
C GLU A 197 5.04 11.82 -15.08
N TYR A 198 3.87 12.42 -15.29
CA TYR A 198 3.09 13.05 -14.23
C TYR A 198 2.33 11.98 -13.43
N ALA A 199 1.95 12.33 -12.20
CA ALA A 199 1.17 11.47 -11.32
C ALA A 199 -0.14 11.00 -11.98
N GLY A 200 -0.50 9.75 -11.71
CA GLY A 200 -1.67 9.07 -12.29
C GLY A 200 -1.32 7.96 -13.27
N VAL A 201 -0.06 7.80 -13.63
CA VAL A 201 0.43 6.59 -14.32
C VAL A 201 0.78 5.56 -13.27
N HIS A 202 0.30 4.32 -13.46
CA HIS A 202 0.61 3.23 -12.53
C HIS A 202 2.13 3.00 -12.46
N SER A 203 2.67 2.81 -11.27
CA SER A 203 4.12 2.67 -11.05
C SER A 203 4.75 1.50 -11.84
N GLY A 204 3.97 0.45 -12.11
CA GLY A 204 4.39 -0.67 -12.98
C GLY A 204 4.54 -0.31 -14.47
N ASP A 205 3.91 0.78 -14.90
CA ASP A 205 3.90 1.25 -16.30
C ASP A 205 4.72 2.55 -16.47
N ALA A 206 5.06 3.21 -15.36
CA ALA A 206 5.81 4.47 -15.37
C ALA A 206 7.31 4.26 -15.62
N THR A 207 7.94 5.23 -16.26
CA THR A 207 9.39 5.28 -16.40
C THR A 207 10.01 5.84 -15.13
N ILE A 208 10.71 4.99 -14.39
CA ILE A 208 11.35 5.35 -13.12
C ILE A 208 12.82 5.69 -13.35
N GLN A 209 13.24 6.85 -12.85
CA GLN A 209 14.63 7.30 -12.88
C GLN A 209 15.27 7.20 -11.49
N PHE A 210 16.37 6.45 -11.42
CA PHE A 210 17.18 6.31 -10.22
C PHE A 210 18.67 6.52 -10.54
N PRO A 211 19.41 7.35 -9.77
CA PRO A 211 18.92 8.28 -8.75
C PRO A 211 18.12 9.44 -9.38
N PRO A 212 17.26 10.13 -8.60
CA PRO A 212 16.48 11.24 -9.11
C PRO A 212 17.38 12.39 -9.57
N GLN A 213 17.05 12.99 -10.71
CA GLN A 213 17.88 14.04 -11.35
C GLN A 213 17.29 15.46 -11.21
N LYS A 214 15.96 15.55 -11.03
CA LYS A 214 15.24 16.84 -11.06
C LYS A 214 14.63 17.22 -9.70
N LEU A 215 15.00 16.52 -8.63
CA LEU A 215 14.50 16.84 -7.29
C LEU A 215 15.36 17.89 -6.60
N TYR A 216 14.70 18.90 -6.02
CA TYR A 216 15.37 19.83 -5.13
C TYR A 216 15.74 19.16 -3.81
N VAL A 217 16.82 19.63 -3.20
CA VAL A 217 17.31 19.11 -1.91
C VAL A 217 16.23 19.15 -0.83
N GLU A 218 15.41 20.21 -0.82
CA GLU A 218 14.30 20.33 0.14
C GLU A 218 13.23 19.25 -0.06
N THR A 219 12.89 18.91 -1.30
CA THR A 219 11.97 17.81 -1.60
C THR A 219 12.51 16.47 -1.07
N VAL A 220 13.77 16.19 -1.32
CA VAL A 220 14.44 14.98 -0.79
C VAL A 220 14.42 14.94 0.74
N ARG A 221 14.72 16.07 1.41
CA ARG A 221 14.67 16.18 2.87
C ARG A 221 13.26 15.98 3.41
N ARG A 222 12.25 16.55 2.74
CA ARG A 222 10.84 16.41 3.11
C ARG A 222 10.40 14.94 3.01
N ILE A 223 10.70 14.27 1.89
CA ILE A 223 10.38 12.85 1.70
C ILE A 223 11.00 12.00 2.81
N LYS A 224 12.29 12.16 3.09
CA LYS A 224 12.98 11.45 4.16
C LYS A 224 12.36 11.68 5.54
N ARG A 225 11.93 12.90 5.84
CA ARG A 225 11.28 13.23 7.11
C ARG A 225 9.93 12.55 7.23
N ILE A 226 9.09 12.67 6.21
CA ILE A 226 7.76 12.06 6.16
C ILE A 226 7.84 10.53 6.27
N SER A 227 8.70 9.91 5.47
CA SER A 227 8.87 8.45 5.50
C SER A 227 9.33 7.93 6.87
N ARG A 228 10.20 8.67 7.56
CA ARG A 228 10.59 8.32 8.94
C ARG A 228 9.43 8.45 9.92
N GLN A 229 8.59 9.47 9.79
CA GLN A 229 7.41 9.65 10.64
C GLN A 229 6.42 8.49 10.44
N ILE A 230 6.14 8.11 9.18
CA ILE A 230 5.26 7.01 8.83
C ILE A 230 5.83 5.67 9.34
N ALA A 231 7.11 5.39 9.07
CA ALA A 231 7.75 4.15 9.50
C ALA A 231 7.70 4.00 11.03
N LYS A 232 7.93 5.08 11.76
CA LYS A 232 7.87 5.11 13.22
C LYS A 232 6.46 4.91 13.75
N GLU A 233 5.47 5.61 13.18
CA GLU A 233 4.06 5.52 13.61
C GLU A 233 3.50 4.11 13.41
N LEU A 234 3.82 3.47 12.29
CA LEU A 234 3.42 2.10 11.98
C LEU A 234 4.37 1.04 12.57
N ASN A 235 5.44 1.44 13.24
CA ASN A 235 6.48 0.55 13.77
C ASN A 235 6.92 -0.51 12.76
N ILE A 236 7.26 -0.07 11.54
CA ILE A 236 7.55 -0.97 10.43
C ILE A 236 8.83 -1.76 10.69
N SER A 237 8.76 -3.07 10.42
CA SER A 237 9.92 -3.97 10.39
C SER A 237 9.86 -4.79 9.10
N GLY A 238 10.61 -4.39 8.09
CA GLY A 238 10.61 -4.98 6.76
C GLY A 238 10.66 -3.94 5.64
N PRO A 239 10.32 -4.34 4.41
CA PRO A 239 10.26 -3.43 3.27
C PRO A 239 9.08 -2.46 3.40
N VAL A 240 9.27 -1.26 2.90
CA VAL A 240 8.26 -0.21 2.82
C VAL A 240 8.47 0.61 1.56
N SER A 241 7.41 0.90 0.85
CA SER A 241 7.38 1.87 -0.25
C SER A 241 6.45 3.03 0.11
N TYR A 242 6.89 4.24 -0.19
CA TYR A 242 6.13 5.46 0.02
C TYR A 242 6.14 6.32 -1.23
N THR A 243 4.96 6.67 -1.71
CA THR A 243 4.79 7.56 -2.85
C THR A 243 4.48 8.98 -2.39
N HIS A 244 5.25 9.95 -2.89
CA HIS A 244 5.08 11.37 -2.60
C HIS A 244 4.66 12.12 -3.86
N LEU A 245 3.58 12.89 -3.75
CA LEU A 245 3.15 13.80 -4.82
C LEU A 245 3.75 15.19 -4.57
N ARG A 246 4.42 15.71 -5.59
CA ARG A 246 4.90 17.08 -5.61
C ARG A 246 4.06 17.89 -6.60
N PRO A 247 3.23 18.84 -6.12
CA PRO A 247 2.54 19.77 -7.00
C PRO A 247 3.55 20.53 -7.88
N HIS A 248 3.15 20.88 -9.10
CA HIS A 248 3.97 21.72 -9.94
C HIS A 248 3.97 23.12 -9.33
N GLU A 249 5.14 23.59 -8.89
CA GLU A 249 5.31 24.99 -8.50
C GLU A 249 5.28 25.82 -9.79
N THR A 250 4.23 26.62 -9.95
CA THR A 250 4.13 27.63 -11.02
C THR A 250 5.04 28.80 -10.72
#